data_4424a78fc61a1c3902a0b92aab9c61eb
#
_entry.id   4424a78fc61a1c3902a0b92aab9c61eb
#
_cell.length_a   1.000
_cell.length_b   1.000
_cell.length_c   1.000
_cell.angle_alpha   90.00
_cell.angle_beta   90.00
_cell.angle_gamma   90.00
#
_symmetry.space_group_name_H-M   'P 1'
#
loop_
_entity.id
_entity.type
_entity.pdbx_description
1 polymer ?
#
loop_
_entity_poly.entity_id
_entity_poly.type
_entity_poly.pdbx_seq_one_letter_code
_entity_poly.pdbx_strand_id
1 'polypeptide(L)'
;ETLRVMMGVDSYQMKTTPYGIHSVRVKGFPVNRGIIKTDDRGRLFLRWNADIPTLNYTVDSLQSIEGKTVIVGLTAEGLGNPVGTPIGEKYPHEIIGSTLSTIILGETVERPMWADLYELGGIIAMGMLLVIIIAFAPYWFSGVVIVASLNGIAYGVTYIFQSKLWLIDPTMPGLMLLIVGFHAVFNRFVKEFRLKQQIKKQFEHYLAPAMVKKLQKDPNLLKLGGDTR
;
A
#
# COMPACT_ATOMS: atom_id res chain seq x y z
N GLU A 1 18.72 -21.73 -9.58
CA GLU A 1 19.42 -22.71 -10.42
C GLU A 1 19.87 -22.07 -11.73
N THR A 2 19.00 -21.44 -12.49
CA THR A 2 19.34 -20.80 -13.78
C THR A 2 20.51 -19.81 -13.64
N LEU A 3 20.50 -18.98 -12.59
CA LEU A 3 21.60 -18.05 -12.29
C LEU A 3 22.91 -18.79 -11.99
N ARG A 4 22.85 -19.91 -11.28
CA ARG A 4 24.00 -20.75 -10.98
C ARG A 4 24.67 -21.26 -12.25
N VAL A 5 23.84 -21.80 -13.15
CA VAL A 5 24.31 -22.31 -14.47
C VAL A 5 24.90 -21.19 -15.31
N MET A 6 24.23 -20.03 -15.34
CA MET A 6 24.70 -18.84 -16.05
C MET A 6 26.08 -18.38 -15.56
N MET A 7 26.33 -18.48 -14.24
CA MET A 7 27.60 -18.10 -13.62
C MET A 7 28.68 -19.21 -13.69
N GLY A 8 28.36 -20.40 -14.22
CA GLY A 8 29.28 -21.52 -14.29
C GLY A 8 29.76 -22.05 -12.94
N VAL A 9 28.96 -21.91 -11.88
CA VAL A 9 29.35 -22.38 -10.55
C VAL A 9 28.60 -23.65 -10.16
N ASP A 10 29.30 -24.53 -9.40
CA ASP A 10 28.77 -25.85 -9.05
C ASP A 10 27.73 -25.84 -7.94
N SER A 11 27.77 -24.82 -7.11
CA SER A 11 26.88 -24.76 -5.93
C SER A 11 26.46 -23.34 -5.55
N TYR A 12 25.39 -23.26 -4.81
CA TYR A 12 24.93 -22.05 -4.15
C TYR A 12 24.78 -22.29 -2.64
N GLN A 13 24.81 -21.22 -1.86
CA GLN A 13 24.65 -21.27 -0.41
C GLN A 13 23.28 -20.70 -0.04
N MET A 14 22.54 -21.41 0.81
CA MET A 14 21.30 -20.90 1.39
C MET A 14 21.52 -20.53 2.84
N LYS A 15 21.11 -19.31 3.22
CA LYS A 15 21.03 -18.91 4.63
C LYS A 15 19.60 -19.12 5.10
N THR A 16 19.41 -20.03 6.04
CA THR A 16 18.11 -20.31 6.66
C THR A 16 18.01 -19.67 8.03
N THR A 17 16.80 -19.35 8.45
CA THR A 17 16.41 -18.90 9.79
C THR A 17 15.37 -19.87 10.35
N PRO A 18 15.02 -19.82 11.64
CA PRO A 18 13.93 -20.62 12.20
C PRO A 18 12.58 -20.42 11.46
N TYR A 19 12.43 -19.32 10.75
CA TYR A 19 11.20 -18.95 10.01
C TYR A 19 11.23 -19.32 8.52
N GLY A 20 12.39 -19.73 7.98
CA GLY A 20 12.52 -20.12 6.58
C GLY A 20 13.83 -19.71 5.91
N ILE A 21 13.81 -19.57 4.59
CA ILE A 21 14.97 -19.18 3.77
C ILE A 21 15.07 -17.65 3.80
N HIS A 22 16.20 -17.13 4.27
CA HIS A 22 16.42 -15.69 4.35
C HIS A 22 17.14 -15.13 3.11
N SER A 23 18.07 -15.88 2.56
CA SER A 23 18.81 -15.45 1.37
C SER A 23 19.49 -16.64 0.66
N VAL A 24 19.70 -16.47 -0.63
CA VAL A 24 20.46 -17.39 -1.46
C VAL A 24 21.70 -16.66 -1.96
N ARG A 25 22.88 -17.27 -1.81
CA ARG A 25 24.14 -16.70 -2.30
C ARG A 25 24.69 -17.54 -3.45
N VAL A 26 24.96 -16.88 -4.56
CA VAL A 26 25.63 -17.46 -5.72
C VAL A 26 27.05 -16.89 -5.79
N LYS A 27 28.05 -17.74 -5.71
CA LYS A 27 29.46 -17.33 -5.73
C LYS A 27 29.81 -16.71 -7.09
N GLY A 28 30.59 -15.63 -7.08
CA GLY A 28 31.02 -14.96 -8.31
C GLY A 28 30.00 -14.00 -8.92
N PHE A 29 28.76 -13.98 -8.45
CA PHE A 29 27.77 -13.02 -8.93
C PHE A 29 28.08 -11.61 -8.39
N PRO A 30 28.23 -10.58 -9.27
CA PRO A 30 28.77 -9.28 -8.87
C PRO A 30 27.76 -8.42 -8.08
N VAL A 31 26.47 -8.57 -8.35
CA VAL A 31 25.42 -7.74 -7.75
C VAL A 31 25.18 -8.18 -6.31
N ASN A 32 25.08 -7.22 -5.39
CA ASN A 32 24.84 -7.47 -3.95
C ASN A 32 25.80 -8.51 -3.33
N ARG A 33 27.04 -8.61 -3.82
CA ARG A 33 28.04 -9.64 -3.41
C ARG A 33 27.53 -11.07 -3.59
N GLY A 34 26.66 -11.28 -4.58
CA GLY A 34 26.05 -12.58 -4.87
C GLY A 34 24.90 -12.96 -3.96
N ILE A 35 24.44 -12.07 -3.08
CA ILE A 35 23.37 -12.36 -2.13
C ILE A 35 22.02 -11.90 -2.71
N ILE A 36 21.11 -12.84 -2.88
CA ILE A 36 19.73 -12.63 -3.29
C ILE A 36 18.88 -12.79 -2.03
N LYS A 37 18.25 -11.72 -1.59
CA LYS A 37 17.36 -11.75 -0.43
C LYS A 37 15.99 -12.28 -0.85
N THR A 38 15.39 -13.07 0.03
CA THR A 38 14.05 -13.64 -0.14
C THR A 38 13.18 -13.29 1.06
N ASP A 39 11.88 -13.45 0.93
CA ASP A 39 10.98 -13.43 2.09
C ASP A 39 11.19 -14.70 2.95
N ASP A 40 10.47 -14.79 4.09
CA ASP A 40 10.54 -15.93 5.02
C ASP A 40 10.17 -17.28 4.37
N ARG A 41 9.47 -17.24 3.25
CA ARG A 41 9.06 -18.43 2.48
C ARG A 41 9.98 -18.73 1.29
N GLY A 42 11.09 -18.01 1.17
CA GLY A 42 12.03 -18.16 0.06
C GLY A 42 11.54 -17.58 -1.26
N ARG A 43 10.53 -16.69 -1.24
CA ARG A 43 9.98 -16.05 -2.44
C ARG A 43 10.73 -14.76 -2.75
N LEU A 44 10.85 -14.46 -4.03
CA LEU A 44 11.39 -13.23 -4.57
C LEU A 44 10.26 -12.40 -5.17
N PHE A 45 10.19 -11.13 -4.83
CA PHE A 45 9.27 -10.19 -5.49
C PHE A 45 9.91 -9.66 -6.76
N LEU A 46 9.19 -9.82 -7.88
CA LEU A 46 9.67 -9.41 -9.19
C LEU A 46 9.30 -7.95 -9.48
N ARG A 47 10.21 -7.26 -10.12
CA ARG A 47 9.92 -5.99 -10.76
C ARG A 47 9.58 -6.24 -12.23
N TRP A 48 8.31 -6.09 -12.57
CA TRP A 48 7.75 -6.39 -13.89
C TRP A 48 8.00 -5.29 -14.95
N ASN A 49 9.15 -4.66 -14.94
CA ASN A 49 9.50 -3.58 -15.86
C ASN A 49 10.62 -3.94 -16.84
N ALA A 50 11.11 -5.17 -16.80
CA ALA A 50 12.17 -5.60 -17.70
C ALA A 50 11.58 -5.96 -19.06
N ASP A 51 11.90 -5.16 -20.06
CA ASP A 51 11.66 -5.53 -21.47
C ASP A 51 12.77 -6.49 -21.90
N ILE A 52 12.42 -7.79 -22.00
CA ILE A 52 13.35 -8.84 -22.38
C ILE A 52 13.13 -9.09 -23.86
N PRO A 53 14.16 -8.88 -24.70
CA PRO A 53 14.05 -9.16 -26.11
C PRO A 53 13.67 -10.63 -26.36
N THR A 54 12.59 -10.86 -27.06
CA THR A 54 12.15 -12.19 -27.47
C THR A 54 12.42 -12.37 -28.96
N LEU A 55 12.99 -13.52 -29.33
CA LEU A 55 13.28 -13.86 -30.70
C LEU A 55 12.62 -15.19 -31.05
N ASN A 56 11.98 -15.25 -32.21
CA ASN A 56 11.55 -16.53 -32.74
C ASN A 56 12.79 -17.33 -33.20
N TYR A 57 12.78 -18.64 -32.94
CA TYR A 57 13.87 -19.50 -33.35
C TYR A 57 13.92 -19.59 -34.89
N THR A 58 14.99 -19.07 -35.46
CA THR A 58 15.34 -19.19 -36.87
C THR A 58 16.86 -19.41 -36.98
N VAL A 59 17.33 -19.95 -38.08
CA VAL A 59 18.77 -20.16 -38.30
C VAL A 59 19.54 -18.84 -38.20
N ASP A 60 18.97 -17.77 -38.73
CA ASP A 60 19.60 -16.43 -38.72
C ASP A 60 19.64 -15.82 -37.30
N SER A 61 18.71 -16.18 -36.44
CA SER A 61 18.68 -15.69 -35.04
C SER A 61 19.83 -16.21 -34.19
N LEU A 62 20.45 -17.35 -34.58
CA LEU A 62 21.57 -17.94 -33.85
C LEU A 62 22.80 -17.03 -33.82
N GLN A 63 23.05 -16.26 -34.88
CA GLN A 63 24.19 -15.33 -34.93
C GLN A 63 24.00 -14.14 -33.98
N SER A 64 22.76 -13.75 -33.70
CA SER A 64 22.45 -12.62 -32.83
C SER A 64 22.56 -12.93 -31.33
N ILE A 65 22.69 -14.22 -30.96
CA ILE A 65 22.72 -14.68 -29.56
C ILE A 65 24.12 -15.12 -29.11
N GLU A 66 25.11 -14.98 -29.96
CA GLU A 66 26.50 -15.34 -29.62
C GLU A 66 26.97 -14.57 -28.38
N GLY A 67 27.55 -15.27 -27.41
CA GLY A 67 28.02 -14.72 -26.15
C GLY A 67 26.91 -14.29 -25.16
N LYS A 68 25.65 -14.58 -25.48
CA LYS A 68 24.50 -14.23 -24.62
C LYS A 68 23.94 -15.47 -23.92
N THR A 69 23.35 -15.24 -22.74
CA THR A 69 22.56 -16.28 -22.07
C THR A 69 21.14 -16.28 -22.66
N VAL A 70 20.72 -17.45 -23.14
CA VAL A 70 19.44 -17.61 -23.82
C VAL A 70 18.54 -18.53 -23.00
N ILE A 71 17.28 -18.14 -22.83
CA ILE A 71 16.22 -18.96 -22.23
C ILE A 71 15.32 -19.43 -23.36
N VAL A 72 15.26 -20.74 -23.57
CA VAL A 72 14.40 -21.34 -24.58
C VAL A 72 13.07 -21.75 -23.97
N GLY A 73 11.99 -21.38 -24.61
CA GLY A 73 10.64 -21.74 -24.18
C GLY A 73 9.73 -22.08 -25.35
N LEU A 74 8.68 -22.85 -25.08
CA LEU A 74 7.66 -23.21 -26.05
C LEU A 74 6.44 -22.33 -25.86
N THR A 75 5.97 -21.73 -26.96
CA THR A 75 4.78 -20.85 -26.99
C THR A 75 3.65 -21.40 -27.84
N ALA A 76 3.84 -22.61 -28.45
CA ALA A 76 2.83 -23.23 -29.28
C ALA A 76 1.59 -23.61 -28.45
N GLU A 77 0.42 -23.40 -29.02
CA GLU A 77 -0.87 -23.80 -28.42
C GLU A 77 -0.86 -25.28 -28.01
N GLY A 78 -1.26 -25.55 -26.77
CA GLY A 78 -1.29 -26.90 -26.21
C GLY A 78 0.04 -27.43 -25.66
N LEU A 79 1.19 -26.76 -25.89
CA LEU A 79 2.50 -27.15 -25.37
C LEU A 79 2.99 -26.22 -24.24
N GLY A 80 2.58 -24.96 -24.26
CA GLY A 80 2.90 -24.01 -23.19
C GLY A 80 1.64 -23.28 -22.73
N ASN A 81 1.40 -23.27 -21.43
CA ASN A 81 0.29 -22.51 -20.85
C ASN A 81 0.82 -21.18 -20.31
N PRO A 82 0.30 -20.04 -20.78
CA PRO A 82 0.64 -18.76 -20.18
C PRO A 82 0.08 -18.64 -18.77
N VAL A 83 0.76 -17.89 -17.93
CA VAL A 83 0.38 -17.61 -16.53
C VAL A 83 -0.02 -16.15 -16.42
N GLY A 84 -1.12 -15.87 -15.73
CA GLY A 84 -1.55 -14.52 -15.44
C GLY A 84 -0.55 -13.79 -14.55
N THR A 85 -0.07 -12.63 -15.01
CA THR A 85 0.84 -11.75 -14.28
C THR A 85 0.26 -10.35 -14.17
N PRO A 86 0.77 -9.46 -13.29
CA PRO A 86 0.29 -8.08 -13.18
C PRO A 86 0.37 -7.26 -14.47
N ILE A 87 1.21 -7.66 -15.43
CA ILE A 87 1.39 -6.99 -16.73
C ILE A 87 0.73 -7.75 -17.89
N GLY A 88 -0.13 -8.71 -17.61
CA GLY A 88 -0.78 -9.57 -18.60
C GLY A 88 -0.32 -11.01 -18.54
N GLU A 89 -0.77 -11.81 -19.49
CA GLU A 89 -0.36 -13.22 -19.59
C GLU A 89 1.08 -13.33 -20.08
N LYS A 90 1.88 -14.17 -19.40
CA LYS A 90 3.28 -14.40 -19.72
C LYS A 90 3.60 -15.89 -19.68
N TYR A 91 4.43 -16.34 -20.60
CA TYR A 91 4.90 -17.71 -20.58
C TYR A 91 5.95 -17.95 -19.47
N PRO A 92 6.10 -19.17 -18.94
CA PRO A 92 7.04 -19.48 -17.87
C PRO A 92 8.50 -19.05 -18.15
N HIS A 93 8.97 -19.15 -19.37
CA HIS A 93 10.32 -18.72 -19.75
C HIS A 93 10.49 -17.20 -19.71
N GLU A 94 9.44 -16.42 -20.02
CA GLU A 94 9.45 -14.96 -19.88
C GLU A 94 9.51 -14.56 -18.40
N ILE A 95 8.78 -15.29 -17.53
CA ILE A 95 8.81 -15.08 -16.08
C ILE A 95 10.22 -15.37 -15.52
N ILE A 96 10.87 -16.45 -15.97
CA ILE A 96 12.26 -16.76 -15.61
C ILE A 96 13.20 -15.65 -16.08
N GLY A 97 13.01 -15.16 -17.31
CA GLY A 97 13.78 -14.04 -17.84
C GLY A 97 13.61 -12.77 -16.99
N SER A 98 12.37 -12.40 -16.66
CA SER A 98 12.08 -11.25 -15.79
C SER A 98 12.68 -11.42 -14.39
N THR A 99 12.67 -12.63 -13.86
CA THR A 99 13.33 -12.97 -12.58
C THR A 99 14.84 -12.75 -12.65
N LEU A 100 15.49 -13.26 -13.68
CA LEU A 100 16.93 -13.08 -13.88
C LEU A 100 17.28 -11.61 -14.08
N SER A 101 16.53 -10.89 -14.90
CA SER A 101 16.73 -9.47 -15.11
C SER A 101 16.63 -8.68 -13.80
N THR A 102 15.60 -8.93 -12.98
CA THR A 102 15.43 -8.31 -11.66
C THR A 102 16.65 -8.55 -10.76
N ILE A 103 17.16 -9.78 -10.74
CA ILE A 103 18.33 -10.14 -9.93
C ILE A 103 19.62 -9.49 -10.48
N ILE A 104 19.82 -9.51 -11.80
CA ILE A 104 21.02 -8.97 -12.47
C ILE A 104 21.09 -7.44 -12.29
N LEU A 105 19.96 -6.76 -12.39
CA LEU A 105 19.89 -5.32 -12.18
C LEU A 105 19.96 -4.93 -10.69
N GLY A 106 19.84 -5.90 -9.77
CA GLY A 106 19.82 -5.64 -8.33
C GLY A 106 18.55 -4.95 -7.85
N GLU A 107 17.50 -4.99 -8.65
CA GLU A 107 16.22 -4.32 -8.40
C GLU A 107 15.22 -5.23 -7.64
N THR A 108 15.73 -6.07 -6.76
CA THR A 108 14.90 -6.95 -5.95
C THR A 108 14.09 -6.16 -4.94
N VAL A 109 12.78 -6.33 -4.98
CA VAL A 109 11.87 -5.73 -4.02
C VAL A 109 11.94 -6.52 -2.71
N GLU A 110 12.15 -5.83 -1.60
CA GLU A 110 12.26 -6.44 -0.27
C GLU A 110 11.09 -6.03 0.61
N ARG A 111 10.56 -6.96 1.41
CA ARG A 111 9.73 -6.64 2.57
C ARG A 111 10.60 -6.76 3.82
N PRO A 112 11.00 -5.64 4.47
CA PRO A 112 11.80 -5.69 5.67
C PRO A 112 11.06 -6.40 6.81
N MET A 113 11.74 -7.17 7.64
CA MET A 113 11.13 -7.87 8.79
C MET A 113 10.48 -6.93 9.82
N TRP A 114 10.93 -5.68 9.88
CA TRP A 114 10.35 -4.67 10.76
C TRP A 114 9.10 -3.98 10.17
N ALA A 115 8.75 -4.23 8.89
CA ALA A 115 7.65 -3.55 8.21
C ALA A 115 6.32 -3.74 8.97
N ASP A 116 6.01 -4.95 9.40
CA ASP A 116 4.78 -5.25 10.14
C ASP A 116 4.67 -4.46 11.45
N LEU A 117 5.78 -4.30 12.17
CA LEU A 117 5.81 -3.54 13.43
C LEU A 117 5.60 -2.04 13.18
N TYR A 118 6.22 -1.48 12.14
CA TYR A 118 6.04 -0.08 11.77
C TYR A 118 4.65 0.21 11.21
N GLU A 119 4.10 -0.69 10.41
CA GLU A 119 2.73 -0.60 9.92
C GLU A 119 1.74 -0.57 11.11
N LEU A 120 1.86 -1.50 12.05
CA LEU A 120 1.02 -1.54 13.25
C LEU A 120 1.21 -0.30 14.15
N GLY A 121 2.44 0.09 14.41
CA GLY A 121 2.77 1.30 15.18
C GLY A 121 2.24 2.57 14.52
N GLY A 122 2.36 2.66 13.21
CA GLY A 122 1.82 3.75 12.39
C GLY A 122 0.29 3.84 12.47
N ILE A 123 -0.41 2.70 12.40
CA ILE A 123 -1.87 2.63 12.55
C ILE A 123 -2.29 3.20 13.91
N ILE A 124 -1.65 2.75 14.99
CA ILE A 124 -1.99 3.19 16.36
C ILE A 124 -1.72 4.69 16.54
N ALA A 125 -0.53 5.15 16.17
CA ALA A 125 -0.13 6.56 16.33
C ALA A 125 -1.01 7.50 15.48
N MET A 126 -1.23 7.16 14.22
CA MET A 126 -2.05 7.94 13.30
C MET A 126 -3.52 7.93 13.71
N GLY A 127 -4.04 6.78 14.16
CA GLY A 127 -5.41 6.64 14.66
C GLY A 127 -5.65 7.48 15.90
N MET A 128 -4.74 7.47 16.89
CA MET A 128 -4.81 8.32 18.08
C MET A 128 -4.78 9.81 17.71
N LEU A 129 -3.85 10.21 16.86
CA LEU A 129 -3.73 11.60 16.40
C LEU A 129 -5.02 12.06 15.72
N LEU A 130 -5.58 11.22 14.84
CA LEU A 130 -6.82 11.51 14.13
C LEU A 130 -8.00 11.71 15.10
N VAL A 131 -8.16 10.83 16.07
CA VAL A 131 -9.24 10.96 17.10
C VAL A 131 -9.10 12.25 17.88
N ILE A 132 -7.88 12.62 18.28
CA ILE A 132 -7.61 13.88 19.00
C ILE A 132 -7.98 15.08 18.11
N ILE A 133 -7.54 15.11 16.86
CA ILE A 133 -7.85 16.20 15.94
C ILE A 133 -9.36 16.32 15.73
N ILE A 134 -10.06 15.21 15.47
CA ILE A 134 -11.50 15.21 15.24
C ILE A 134 -12.26 15.68 16.49
N ALA A 135 -11.77 15.42 17.70
CA ALA A 135 -12.42 15.85 18.94
C ALA A 135 -12.46 17.37 19.08
N PHE A 136 -11.45 18.09 18.58
CA PHE A 136 -11.32 19.55 18.78
C PHE A 136 -11.58 20.38 17.51
N ALA A 137 -11.39 19.79 16.33
CA ALA A 137 -11.49 20.50 15.04
C ALA A 137 -12.95 20.60 14.52
N PRO A 138 -13.29 21.60 13.70
CA PRO A 138 -14.59 21.67 13.04
C PRO A 138 -14.76 20.51 12.02
N TYR A 139 -16.02 20.17 11.68
CA TYR A 139 -16.33 19.00 10.83
C TYR A 139 -15.63 19.01 9.46
N TRP A 140 -15.65 20.15 8.79
CA TRP A 140 -15.02 20.27 7.48
C TRP A 140 -13.51 20.01 7.53
N PHE A 141 -12.86 20.47 8.62
CA PHE A 141 -11.43 20.26 8.83
C PHE A 141 -11.11 18.78 9.09
N SER A 142 -11.99 18.08 9.82
CA SER A 142 -11.83 16.63 10.04
C SER A 142 -11.83 15.85 8.73
N GLY A 143 -12.70 16.20 7.79
CA GLY A 143 -12.70 15.61 6.44
C GLY A 143 -11.40 15.86 5.68
N VAL A 144 -10.89 17.10 5.73
CA VAL A 144 -9.61 17.48 5.12
C VAL A 144 -8.46 16.66 5.71
N VAL A 145 -8.41 16.50 7.04
CA VAL A 145 -7.37 15.73 7.72
C VAL A 145 -7.38 14.26 7.31
N ILE A 146 -8.56 13.64 7.21
CA ILE A 146 -8.68 12.24 6.75
C ILE A 146 -8.12 12.10 5.33
N VAL A 147 -8.55 12.96 4.41
CA VAL A 147 -8.08 12.93 3.01
C VAL A 147 -6.57 13.19 2.93
N ALA A 148 -6.07 14.18 3.66
CA ALA A 148 -4.64 14.50 3.70
C ALA A 148 -3.82 13.33 4.26
N SER A 149 -4.30 12.65 5.30
CA SER A 149 -3.62 11.49 5.89
C SER A 149 -3.58 10.30 4.92
N LEU A 150 -4.66 10.01 4.19
CA LEU A 150 -4.69 8.97 3.16
C LEU A 150 -3.69 9.25 2.03
N ASN A 151 -3.68 10.50 1.53
CA ASN A 151 -2.71 10.92 0.52
C ASN A 151 -1.27 10.86 1.05
N GLY A 152 -1.06 11.23 2.30
CA GLY A 152 0.24 11.15 2.97
C GLY A 152 0.78 9.71 3.05
N ILE A 153 -0.09 8.75 3.40
CA ILE A 153 0.26 7.32 3.41
C ILE A 153 0.60 6.85 1.99
N ALA A 154 -0.26 7.15 1.01
CA ALA A 154 -0.05 6.73 -0.38
C ALA A 154 1.27 7.31 -0.95
N TYR A 155 1.50 8.60 -0.75
CA TYR A 155 2.73 9.27 -1.19
C TYR A 155 3.96 8.71 -0.47
N GLY A 156 3.90 8.55 0.85
CA GLY A 156 5.01 8.05 1.65
C GLY A 156 5.44 6.64 1.25
N VAL A 157 4.46 5.73 1.07
CA VAL A 157 4.74 4.35 0.62
C VAL A 157 5.32 4.33 -0.80
N THR A 158 4.75 5.14 -1.72
CA THR A 158 5.27 5.25 -3.09
C THR A 158 6.70 5.77 -3.11
N TYR A 159 6.99 6.80 -2.32
CA TYR A 159 8.33 7.36 -2.19
C TYR A 159 9.36 6.35 -1.65
N ILE A 160 8.99 5.60 -0.60
CA ILE A 160 9.85 4.55 -0.03
C ILE A 160 10.09 3.43 -1.05
N PHE A 161 9.03 3.02 -1.76
CA PHE A 161 9.15 2.02 -2.81
C PHE A 161 10.08 2.47 -3.93
N GLN A 162 9.94 3.70 -4.43
CA GLN A 162 10.80 4.22 -5.49
C GLN A 162 12.26 4.41 -5.06
N SER A 163 12.50 4.79 -3.79
CA SER A 163 13.84 5.11 -3.31
C SER A 163 14.61 3.89 -2.80
N LYS A 164 13.93 2.91 -2.21
CA LYS A 164 14.55 1.76 -1.52
C LYS A 164 14.08 0.40 -1.98
N LEU A 165 13.09 0.34 -2.88
CA LEU A 165 12.42 -0.90 -3.30
C LEU A 165 11.83 -1.70 -2.12
N TRP A 166 11.40 -1.01 -1.05
CA TRP A 166 10.76 -1.64 0.09
C TRP A 166 9.26 -1.75 -0.12
N LEU A 167 8.74 -2.96 0.07
CA LEU A 167 7.31 -3.24 -0.01
C LEU A 167 6.68 -3.02 1.38
N ILE A 168 5.98 -1.90 1.52
CA ILE A 168 5.18 -1.56 2.70
C ILE A 168 3.72 -1.58 2.27
N ASP A 169 2.84 -2.19 3.06
CA ASP A 169 1.42 -2.27 2.74
C ASP A 169 0.67 -1.01 3.22
N PRO A 170 0.16 -0.16 2.30
CA PRO A 170 -0.66 1.00 2.66
C PRO A 170 -2.12 0.64 2.95
N THR A 171 -2.57 -0.57 2.59
CA THR A 171 -3.98 -0.94 2.56
C THR A 171 -4.56 -1.01 3.97
N MET A 172 -3.88 -1.74 4.87
CA MET A 172 -4.34 -1.87 6.26
C MET A 172 -4.32 -0.55 7.02
N PRO A 173 -3.22 0.25 7.01
CA PRO A 173 -3.24 1.58 7.61
C PRO A 173 -4.32 2.49 7.04
N GLY A 174 -4.50 2.50 5.72
CA GLY A 174 -5.52 3.31 5.05
C GLY A 174 -6.95 2.92 5.45
N LEU A 175 -7.24 1.61 5.46
CA LEU A 175 -8.55 1.10 5.84
C LEU A 175 -8.89 1.40 7.31
N MET A 176 -7.93 1.16 8.21
CA MET A 176 -8.12 1.46 9.64
C MET A 176 -8.31 2.95 9.89
N LEU A 177 -7.59 3.81 9.19
CA LEU A 177 -7.75 5.26 9.28
C LEU A 177 -9.16 5.70 8.82
N LEU A 178 -9.70 5.10 7.76
CA LEU A 178 -11.08 5.35 7.32
C LEU A 178 -12.10 4.90 8.39
N ILE A 179 -11.95 3.71 8.94
CA ILE A 179 -12.87 3.17 9.95
C ILE A 179 -12.85 4.05 11.21
N VAL A 180 -11.66 4.36 11.74
CA VAL A 180 -11.50 5.20 12.93
C VAL A 180 -12.01 6.61 12.67
N GLY A 181 -11.68 7.19 11.51
CA GLY A 181 -12.14 8.52 11.12
C GLY A 181 -13.65 8.60 11.01
N PHE A 182 -14.27 7.66 10.31
CA PHE A 182 -15.73 7.58 10.18
C PHE A 182 -16.40 7.43 11.54
N HIS A 183 -15.92 6.51 12.38
CA HIS A 183 -16.45 6.29 13.72
C HIS A 183 -16.35 7.54 14.60
N ALA A 184 -15.22 8.23 14.59
CA ALA A 184 -15.02 9.44 15.37
C ALA A 184 -15.95 10.59 14.92
N VAL A 185 -16.07 10.82 13.62
CA VAL A 185 -16.98 11.82 13.04
C VAL A 185 -18.44 11.48 13.36
N PHE A 186 -18.84 10.22 13.21
CA PHE A 186 -20.18 9.74 13.52
C PHE A 186 -20.54 9.95 15.00
N ASN A 187 -19.66 9.54 15.92
CA ASN A 187 -19.88 9.73 17.35
C ASN A 187 -20.05 11.22 17.72
N ARG A 188 -19.24 12.08 17.13
CA ARG A 188 -19.35 13.53 17.33
C ARG A 188 -20.69 14.05 16.81
N PHE A 189 -21.09 13.66 15.61
CA PHE A 189 -22.39 14.02 15.03
C PHE A 189 -23.54 13.60 15.95
N VAL A 190 -23.53 12.36 16.44
CA VAL A 190 -24.57 11.85 17.35
C VAL A 190 -24.60 12.65 18.65
N LYS A 191 -23.45 12.98 19.25
CA LYS A 191 -23.38 13.80 20.46
C LYS A 191 -23.99 15.19 20.27
N GLU A 192 -23.62 15.89 19.20
CA GLU A 192 -24.15 17.22 18.89
C GLU A 192 -25.64 17.17 18.56
N PHE A 193 -26.09 16.16 17.82
CA PHE A 193 -27.50 15.96 17.53
C PHE A 193 -28.31 15.76 18.82
N ARG A 194 -27.85 14.91 19.74
CA ARG A 194 -28.49 14.68 21.05
C ARG A 194 -28.51 15.95 21.86
N LEU A 195 -27.44 16.72 21.92
CA LEU A 195 -27.37 17.98 22.64
C LEU A 195 -28.42 18.99 22.11
N LYS A 196 -28.49 19.14 20.78
CA LYS A 196 -29.47 19.99 20.12
C LYS A 196 -30.91 19.56 20.46
N GLN A 197 -31.18 18.26 20.47
CA GLN A 197 -32.48 17.72 20.86
C GLN A 197 -32.82 17.97 22.33
N GLN A 198 -31.85 17.83 23.25
CA GLN A 198 -32.03 18.12 24.66
C GLN A 198 -32.36 19.60 24.90
N ILE A 199 -31.59 20.51 24.30
CA ILE A 199 -31.83 21.95 24.38
C ILE A 199 -33.23 22.26 23.84
N LYS A 200 -33.61 21.72 22.68
CA LYS A 200 -34.94 21.90 22.11
C LYS A 200 -36.05 21.48 23.07
N LYS A 201 -35.94 20.27 23.66
CA LYS A 201 -36.92 19.76 24.64
C LYS A 201 -37.02 20.62 25.89
N GLN A 202 -35.91 21.19 26.41
CA GLN A 202 -35.91 22.11 27.53
C GLN A 202 -36.67 23.41 27.21
N PHE A 203 -36.47 23.96 26.00
CA PHE A 203 -37.18 25.18 25.59
C PHE A 203 -38.65 24.92 25.27
N GLU A 204 -39.03 23.74 24.76
CA GLU A 204 -40.43 23.38 24.50
C GLU A 204 -41.30 23.38 25.78
N HIS A 205 -40.69 23.18 26.95
CA HIS A 205 -41.42 23.25 28.24
C HIS A 205 -41.72 24.67 28.72
N TYR A 206 -40.95 25.67 28.24
CA TYR A 206 -41.06 27.05 28.69
C TYR A 206 -41.67 28.01 27.66
N LEU A 207 -41.71 27.61 26.39
CA LEU A 207 -42.15 28.44 25.27
C LEU A 207 -43.19 27.71 24.42
N ALA A 208 -44.20 28.45 23.97
CA ALA A 208 -45.18 27.89 23.02
C ALA A 208 -44.47 27.35 21.78
N PRO A 209 -44.91 26.19 21.21
CA PRO A 209 -44.23 25.53 20.07
C PRO A 209 -44.03 26.45 18.86
N ALA A 210 -44.89 27.40 18.61
CA ALA A 210 -44.76 28.37 17.54
C ALA A 210 -43.61 29.37 17.77
N MET A 211 -43.30 29.70 19.02
CA MET A 211 -42.20 30.60 19.41
C MET A 211 -40.85 29.91 19.25
N VAL A 212 -40.76 28.62 19.65
CA VAL A 212 -39.55 27.82 19.47
C VAL A 212 -39.15 27.68 17.98
N LYS A 213 -40.13 27.49 17.09
CA LYS A 213 -39.88 27.47 15.62
C LYS A 213 -39.39 28.81 15.08
N LYS A 214 -39.88 29.94 15.60
CA LYS A 214 -39.41 31.28 15.18
C LYS A 214 -37.98 31.53 15.65
N LEU A 215 -37.65 31.18 16.90
CA LEU A 215 -36.29 31.29 17.44
C LEU A 215 -35.26 30.40 16.73
N GLN A 216 -35.67 29.24 16.23
CA GLN A 216 -34.80 28.38 15.42
C GLN A 216 -34.49 28.97 14.04
N LYS A 217 -35.41 29.78 13.49
CA LYS A 217 -35.20 30.46 12.20
C LYS A 217 -34.39 31.74 12.34
N ASP A 218 -34.53 32.45 13.45
CA ASP A 218 -33.80 33.69 13.73
C ASP A 218 -33.39 33.76 15.21
N PRO A 219 -32.11 33.34 15.52
CA PRO A 219 -31.60 33.40 16.91
C PRO A 219 -31.48 34.79 17.49
N ASN A 220 -31.53 35.86 16.67
CA ASN A 220 -31.43 37.24 17.13
C ASN A 220 -32.73 37.76 17.77
N LEU A 221 -33.85 37.05 17.64
CA LEU A 221 -35.10 37.39 18.34
C LEU A 221 -35.03 37.24 19.86
N LEU A 222 -33.95 36.70 20.40
CA LEU A 222 -33.66 36.65 21.85
C LEU A 222 -33.04 37.95 22.41
N LYS A 223 -32.90 39.02 21.62
CA LYS A 223 -32.55 40.32 22.21
C LYS A 223 -33.67 40.76 23.14
N LEU A 224 -33.40 40.65 24.45
CA LEU A 224 -34.16 41.26 25.53
C LEU A 224 -34.11 42.79 25.34
N GLY A 225 -35.00 43.31 24.55
CA GLY A 225 -35.28 44.73 24.45
C GLY A 225 -36.80 44.90 24.55
N GLY A 226 -37.30 45.20 25.73
CA GLY A 226 -38.64 45.68 25.84
C GLY A 226 -38.75 46.99 25.09
N ASP A 227 -39.63 47.05 24.08
CA ASP A 227 -40.09 48.33 23.54
C ASP A 227 -40.81 49.07 24.63
N THR A 228 -40.16 50.06 25.18
CA THR A 228 -40.82 51.08 25.99
C THR A 228 -41.68 51.90 25.04
N ARG A 229 -43.04 51.78 25.21
CA ARG A 229 -43.98 52.73 24.67
C ARG A 229 -43.95 54.03 25.51
#